data_787f22ae3c7c5c25c49245f9689f5112
#
_entry.id   787f22ae3c7c5c25c49245f9689f5112
#
_cell.length_a   1.000
_cell.length_b   1.000
_cell.length_c   1.000
_cell.angle_alpha   90.00
_cell.angle_beta   90.00
_cell.angle_gamma   90.00
#
_symmetry.space_group_name_H-M   'P 1'
#
loop_
_entity.id
_entity.type
_entity.pdbx_description
1 polymer ?
#
loop_
_entity_poly.entity_id
_entity_poly.type
_entity_poly.pdbx_seq_one_letter_code
_entity_poly.pdbx_strand_id
1 'polypeptide(L)'
;MKKSFRIIKFKKNKPVLQIKGVSKSFSGRPVLKKINLDIYPGEIIGLVGPNGSGKSTLYGTIIGQYKVDSGNILLGQKDITEKPIHERAKLGITYLSQYRNVFNMSVYDNLLGICQLSIKERQKQNETVEKLLNEFNLQHLRSLNTSVLSGGEVRRLQIARTLINNPKVILLDEPMAALDPIIVQDIQNYILKLQSYGCGVIITDHQVQNLFEIVDRAYVIGEQTIIASGKPKEILKSNKARELYFGSFEN
;
A
#
# COMPACT_ATOMS: atom_id res chain seq x y z
N MET A 1 22.22 -10.21 19.54
CA MET A 1 20.84 -10.17 20.10
C MET A 1 19.89 -9.64 19.04
N LYS A 2 18.97 -10.48 18.58
CA LYS A 2 17.99 -10.20 17.52
C LYS A 2 16.93 -9.20 18.03
N LYS A 3 17.04 -7.92 17.68
CA LYS A 3 15.88 -7.02 17.68
C LYS A 3 15.48 -6.77 16.23
N SER A 4 14.79 -7.78 15.67
CA SER A 4 14.00 -7.67 14.44
C SER A 4 13.00 -6.51 14.54
N PHE A 5 12.54 -6.02 13.39
CA PHE A 5 11.35 -5.17 13.31
C PHE A 5 10.32 -5.66 14.33
N ARG A 6 9.83 -4.73 15.14
CA ARG A 6 8.90 -5.06 16.22
C ARG A 6 7.61 -5.54 15.55
N ILE A 7 7.38 -6.87 15.52
CA ILE A 7 6.07 -7.41 15.14
C ILE A 7 5.08 -6.80 16.14
N ILE A 8 4.29 -5.84 15.67
CA ILE A 8 3.25 -5.24 16.49
C ILE A 8 2.19 -6.32 16.63
N LYS A 9 2.09 -6.97 17.81
CA LYS A 9 1.04 -7.93 18.10
C LYS A 9 -0.30 -7.19 18.19
N PHE A 10 -0.98 -7.06 17.07
CA PHE A 10 -2.38 -6.63 17.06
C PHE A 10 -3.27 -7.82 17.41
N LYS A 11 -4.35 -7.57 18.16
CA LYS A 11 -5.43 -8.57 18.30
C LYS A 11 -6.07 -8.73 16.93
N LYS A 12 -6.05 -9.93 16.35
CA LYS A 12 -6.60 -10.27 15.01
C LYS A 12 -8.07 -9.82 14.80
N ASN A 13 -8.77 -9.46 15.87
CA ASN A 13 -10.19 -9.11 15.85
C ASN A 13 -10.47 -7.59 15.76
N LYS A 14 -9.45 -6.73 15.67
CA LYS A 14 -9.66 -5.28 15.55
C LYS A 14 -8.93 -4.76 14.30
N PRO A 15 -9.60 -4.00 13.46
CA PRO A 15 -8.97 -3.43 12.28
C PRO A 15 -7.85 -2.46 12.67
N VAL A 16 -6.78 -2.46 11.86
CA VAL A 16 -5.65 -1.52 11.99
C VAL A 16 -5.99 -0.18 11.35
N LEU A 17 -6.80 -0.18 10.29
CA LEU A 17 -7.34 1.01 9.65
C LEU A 17 -8.84 0.82 9.43
N GLN A 18 -9.63 1.86 9.74
CA GLN A 18 -11.06 1.91 9.43
C GLN A 18 -11.39 3.22 8.73
N ILE A 19 -12.15 3.11 7.67
CA ILE A 19 -12.75 4.23 6.94
C ILE A 19 -14.25 4.13 7.17
N LYS A 20 -14.84 5.17 7.77
CA LYS A 20 -16.25 5.18 8.19
C LYS A 20 -17.00 6.33 7.53
N GLY A 21 -17.81 5.99 6.54
CA GLY A 21 -18.69 6.94 5.86
C GLY A 21 -17.97 8.09 5.17
N VAL A 22 -16.74 7.88 4.70
CA VAL A 22 -15.91 8.92 4.10
C VAL A 22 -16.50 9.38 2.78
N SER A 23 -16.69 10.68 2.64
CA SER A 23 -17.10 11.34 1.40
C SER A 23 -16.08 12.41 1.00
N LYS A 24 -15.88 12.59 -0.32
CA LYS A 24 -15.01 13.61 -0.88
C LYS A 24 -15.51 14.10 -2.21
N SER A 25 -15.51 15.43 -2.37
CA SER A 25 -15.85 16.13 -3.60
C SER A 25 -14.73 17.08 -4.00
N PHE A 26 -14.61 17.37 -5.30
CA PHE A 26 -13.76 18.42 -5.83
C PHE A 26 -14.60 19.35 -6.68
N SER A 27 -14.55 20.65 -6.39
CA SER A 27 -15.32 21.67 -7.11
C SER A 27 -16.80 21.31 -7.24
N GLY A 28 -17.41 20.82 -6.14
CA GLY A 28 -18.81 20.39 -6.09
C GLY A 28 -19.13 19.04 -6.74
N ARG A 29 -18.16 18.40 -7.40
CA ARG A 29 -18.34 17.07 -8.03
C ARG A 29 -17.96 15.99 -7.03
N PRO A 30 -18.89 15.11 -6.60
CA PRO A 30 -18.58 14.03 -5.68
C PRO A 30 -17.69 12.98 -6.36
N VAL A 31 -16.66 12.50 -5.65
CA VAL A 31 -15.74 11.44 -6.10
C VAL A 31 -15.82 10.23 -5.17
N LEU A 32 -16.07 10.45 -3.88
CA LEU A 32 -16.31 9.40 -2.89
C LEU A 32 -17.60 9.71 -2.16
N LYS A 33 -18.47 8.69 -1.99
CA LYS A 33 -19.74 8.81 -1.27
C LYS A 33 -19.84 7.72 -0.19
N LYS A 34 -19.77 8.11 1.08
CA LYS A 34 -19.96 7.24 2.25
C LYS A 34 -19.16 5.94 2.18
N ILE A 35 -17.88 6.03 1.80
CA ILE A 35 -16.98 4.87 1.71
C ILE A 35 -16.79 4.26 3.09
N ASN A 36 -16.97 2.94 3.18
CA ASN A 36 -16.67 2.13 4.35
C ASN A 36 -15.68 1.03 3.97
N LEU A 37 -14.57 0.95 4.70
CA LEU A 37 -13.51 -0.02 4.44
C LEU A 37 -12.75 -0.28 5.74
N ASP A 38 -12.49 -1.55 6.02
CA ASP A 38 -11.66 -2.00 7.14
C ASP A 38 -10.48 -2.81 6.62
N ILE A 39 -9.34 -2.68 7.30
CA ILE A 39 -8.17 -3.54 7.08
C ILE A 39 -7.64 -4.05 8.41
N TYR A 40 -7.25 -5.30 8.45
CA TYR A 40 -6.73 -5.97 9.64
C TYR A 40 -5.20 -6.09 9.60
N PRO A 41 -4.55 -6.24 10.77
CA PRO A 41 -3.11 -6.49 10.82
C PRO A 41 -2.73 -7.77 10.10
N GLY A 42 -1.73 -7.68 9.20
CA GLY A 42 -1.30 -8.80 8.39
C GLY A 42 -2.32 -9.23 7.34
N GLU A 43 -3.20 -8.35 6.91
CA GLU A 43 -4.14 -8.58 5.82
C GLU A 43 -3.71 -7.79 4.58
N ILE A 44 -3.83 -8.42 3.41
CA ILE A 44 -3.66 -7.76 2.11
C ILE A 44 -5.03 -7.61 1.48
N ILE A 45 -5.45 -6.37 1.22
CA ILE A 45 -6.69 -6.10 0.51
C ILE A 45 -6.43 -5.47 -0.86
N GLY A 46 -7.22 -5.90 -1.85
CA GLY A 46 -7.29 -5.26 -3.16
C GLY A 46 -8.32 -4.13 -3.18
N LEU A 47 -7.99 -3.00 -3.77
CA LEU A 47 -8.95 -1.95 -4.10
C LEU A 47 -9.05 -1.87 -5.63
N VAL A 48 -10.10 -2.40 -6.19
CA VAL A 48 -10.33 -2.51 -7.64
C VAL A 48 -11.48 -1.64 -8.10
N GLY A 49 -11.49 -1.30 -9.37
CA GLY A 49 -12.53 -0.46 -9.98
C GLY A 49 -12.03 0.24 -11.24
N PRO A 50 -12.91 0.75 -12.09
CA PRO A 50 -12.53 1.43 -13.32
C PRO A 50 -11.67 2.68 -13.08
N ASN A 51 -11.05 3.18 -14.15
CA ASN A 51 -10.34 4.46 -14.07
C ASN A 51 -11.32 5.58 -13.72
N GLY A 52 -10.88 6.51 -12.87
CA GLY A 52 -11.74 7.61 -12.39
C GLY A 52 -12.75 7.21 -11.31
N SER A 53 -12.80 5.96 -10.83
CA SER A 53 -13.74 5.53 -9.79
C SER A 53 -13.46 6.09 -8.40
N GLY A 54 -12.30 6.75 -8.18
CA GLY A 54 -11.95 7.36 -6.91
C GLY A 54 -10.87 6.63 -6.09
N LYS A 55 -10.22 5.58 -6.63
CA LYS A 55 -9.15 4.83 -5.92
C LYS A 55 -8.03 5.73 -5.41
N SER A 56 -7.42 6.54 -6.29
CA SER A 56 -6.34 7.46 -5.90
C SER A 56 -6.83 8.58 -4.98
N THR A 57 -8.10 9.00 -5.11
CA THR A 57 -8.71 9.95 -4.18
C THR A 57 -8.85 9.32 -2.79
N LEU A 58 -9.29 8.07 -2.70
CA LEU A 58 -9.37 7.34 -1.43
C LEU A 58 -7.98 7.22 -0.78
N TYR A 59 -6.94 6.86 -1.56
CA TYR A 59 -5.56 6.86 -1.07
C TYR A 59 -5.14 8.24 -0.56
N GLY A 60 -5.41 9.29 -1.34
CA GLY A 60 -5.12 10.67 -0.93
C GLY A 60 -5.83 11.08 0.37
N THR A 61 -7.08 10.62 0.61
CA THR A 61 -7.76 10.86 1.89
C THR A 61 -7.13 10.07 3.03
N ILE A 62 -6.71 8.82 2.81
CA ILE A 62 -6.07 7.98 3.83
C ILE A 62 -4.70 8.54 4.24
N ILE A 63 -3.88 8.98 3.29
CA ILE A 63 -2.57 9.57 3.61
C ILE A 63 -2.66 11.00 4.14
N GLY A 64 -3.81 11.67 4.04
CA GLY A 64 -4.02 13.05 4.49
C GLY A 64 -3.61 14.12 3.48
N GLN A 65 -3.50 13.77 2.20
CA GLN A 65 -3.31 14.71 1.09
C GLN A 65 -4.58 15.52 0.83
N TYR A 66 -5.74 14.86 0.95
CA TYR A 66 -7.05 15.50 0.80
C TYR A 66 -7.82 15.40 2.12
N LYS A 67 -8.38 16.52 2.58
CA LYS A 67 -9.36 16.51 3.66
C LYS A 67 -10.65 15.85 3.18
N VAL A 68 -11.26 15.05 4.04
CA VAL A 68 -12.59 14.49 3.78
C VAL A 68 -13.67 15.56 3.97
N ASP A 69 -14.77 15.45 3.26
CA ASP A 69 -15.90 16.35 3.42
C ASP A 69 -16.81 15.86 4.58
N SER A 70 -16.84 14.54 4.79
CA SER A 70 -17.54 13.89 5.92
C SER A 70 -16.99 12.51 6.20
N GLY A 71 -17.33 11.94 7.35
CA GLY A 71 -16.86 10.64 7.79
C GLY A 71 -15.56 10.71 8.56
N ASN A 72 -15.05 9.53 8.99
CA ASN A 72 -13.87 9.43 9.83
C ASN A 72 -12.89 8.39 9.32
N ILE A 73 -11.60 8.63 9.58
CA ILE A 73 -10.49 7.69 9.32
C ILE A 73 -9.81 7.38 10.64
N LEU A 74 -9.83 6.10 11.04
CA LEU A 74 -9.28 5.64 12.32
C LEU A 74 -8.08 4.74 12.08
N LEU A 75 -6.95 5.00 12.74
CA LEU A 75 -5.80 4.11 12.77
C LEU A 75 -5.76 3.41 14.14
N GLY A 76 -6.18 2.15 14.17
CA GLY A 76 -6.54 1.46 15.40
C GLY A 76 -7.73 2.15 16.07
N GLN A 77 -7.53 2.68 17.29
CA GLN A 77 -8.56 3.43 18.01
C GLN A 77 -8.41 4.96 17.87
N LYS A 78 -7.35 5.42 17.18
CA LYS A 78 -7.04 6.84 17.09
C LYS A 78 -7.67 7.43 15.84
N ASP A 79 -8.49 8.47 16.02
CA ASP A 79 -8.98 9.27 14.91
C ASP A 79 -7.81 10.09 14.31
N ILE A 80 -7.63 9.95 13.00
CA ILE A 80 -6.59 10.64 12.24
C ILE A 80 -7.17 11.52 11.13
N THR A 81 -8.48 11.71 11.12
CA THR A 81 -9.22 12.38 10.03
C THR A 81 -8.64 13.74 9.68
N GLU A 82 -8.35 14.57 10.70
CA GLU A 82 -7.80 15.91 10.49
C GLU A 82 -6.26 15.98 10.52
N LYS A 83 -5.58 14.84 10.69
CA LYS A 83 -4.12 14.83 10.77
C LYS A 83 -3.47 15.00 9.40
N PRO A 84 -2.47 15.88 9.29
CA PRO A 84 -1.72 16.08 8.04
C PRO A 84 -0.82 14.87 7.71
N ILE A 85 -0.37 14.79 6.45
CA ILE A 85 0.43 13.69 5.90
C ILE A 85 1.58 13.28 6.81
N HIS A 86 2.40 14.24 7.26
CA HIS A 86 3.59 13.96 8.05
C HIS A 86 3.28 13.34 9.42
N GLU A 87 2.14 13.68 10.03
CA GLU A 87 1.70 13.05 11.27
C GLU A 87 1.20 11.63 11.03
N ARG A 88 0.43 11.40 9.94
CA ARG A 88 -0.03 10.05 9.58
C ARG A 88 1.13 9.14 9.23
N ALA A 89 2.15 9.64 8.54
CA ALA A 89 3.38 8.90 8.27
C ALA A 89 4.10 8.49 9.59
N LYS A 90 4.23 9.41 10.56
CA LYS A 90 4.78 9.11 11.89
C LYS A 90 3.95 8.10 12.69
N LEU A 91 2.63 8.04 12.45
CA LEU A 91 1.73 7.07 13.09
C LEU A 91 1.80 5.68 12.45
N GLY A 92 2.46 5.55 11.29
CA GLY A 92 2.69 4.28 10.61
C GLY A 92 1.84 4.06 9.36
N ILE A 93 1.40 5.13 8.67
CA ILE A 93 0.82 5.03 7.32
C ILE A 93 1.92 5.32 6.30
N THR A 94 2.16 4.38 5.40
CA THR A 94 3.16 4.53 4.33
C THR A 94 2.47 4.37 2.98
N TYR A 95 2.92 5.15 2.00
CA TYR A 95 2.38 5.14 0.64
C TYR A 95 3.49 4.96 -0.38
N LEU A 96 3.31 4.00 -1.26
CA LEU A 96 4.09 3.79 -2.46
C LEU A 96 3.26 4.21 -3.65
N SER A 97 3.65 5.31 -4.30
CA SER A 97 2.97 5.82 -5.48
C SER A 97 3.31 5.03 -6.74
N GLN A 98 2.46 5.15 -7.76
CA GLN A 98 2.68 4.59 -9.09
C GLN A 98 4.00 5.06 -9.73
N TYR A 99 4.41 6.29 -9.43
CA TYR A 99 5.59 6.90 -10.07
C TYR A 99 6.91 6.38 -9.49
N ARG A 100 7.97 6.47 -10.32
CA ARG A 100 9.35 6.20 -9.92
C ARG A 100 9.82 7.25 -8.91
N ASN A 101 9.55 6.99 -7.63
CA ASN A 101 9.85 7.91 -6.54
C ASN A 101 11.09 7.44 -5.76
N VAL A 102 12.26 7.49 -6.42
CA VAL A 102 13.57 7.22 -5.82
C VAL A 102 14.49 8.42 -6.06
N PHE A 103 15.41 8.65 -5.13
CA PHE A 103 16.41 9.71 -5.28
C PHE A 103 17.51 9.27 -6.23
N ASN A 104 18.03 10.19 -7.03
CA ASN A 104 19.16 9.95 -7.96
C ASN A 104 20.48 9.83 -7.17
N MET A 105 20.64 8.74 -6.45
CA MET A 105 21.79 8.38 -5.61
C MET A 105 21.89 6.86 -5.53
N SER A 106 22.89 6.32 -4.80
CA SER A 106 23.03 4.88 -4.67
C SER A 106 21.82 4.21 -4.02
N VAL A 107 21.65 2.90 -4.25
CA VAL A 107 20.63 2.09 -3.58
C VAL A 107 20.79 2.17 -2.06
N TYR A 108 22.02 2.10 -1.58
CA TYR A 108 22.36 2.24 -0.16
C TYR A 108 21.90 3.59 0.39
N ASP A 109 22.26 4.69 -0.28
CA ASP A 109 21.90 6.04 0.18
C ASP A 109 20.39 6.31 0.14
N ASN A 110 19.67 5.70 -0.81
CA ASN A 110 18.22 5.75 -0.86
C ASN A 110 17.55 5.13 0.37
N LEU A 111 18.12 4.06 0.92
CA LEU A 111 17.65 3.46 2.17
C LEU A 111 18.14 4.26 3.39
N LEU A 112 19.43 4.61 3.41
CA LEU A 112 20.04 5.34 4.53
C LEU A 112 19.38 6.69 4.76
N GLY A 113 19.10 7.46 3.71
CA GLY A 113 18.45 8.76 3.83
C GLY A 113 17.08 8.71 4.52
N ILE A 114 16.29 7.67 4.26
CA ILE A 114 15.01 7.46 4.97
C ILE A 114 15.25 7.01 6.43
N CYS A 115 16.26 6.13 6.65
CA CYS A 115 16.63 5.71 8.00
C CYS A 115 17.03 6.90 8.87
N GLN A 116 17.79 7.85 8.33
CA GLN A 116 18.24 9.06 9.06
C GLN A 116 17.08 9.95 9.53
N LEU A 117 15.97 9.99 8.79
CA LEU A 117 14.77 10.74 9.18
C LEU A 117 14.01 10.11 10.35
N SER A 118 14.19 8.79 10.57
CA SER A 118 13.34 8.01 11.48
C SER A 118 14.07 7.36 12.63
N ILE A 119 15.36 7.09 12.46
CA ILE A 119 16.20 6.35 13.40
C ILE A 119 17.34 7.25 13.87
N LYS A 120 17.43 7.52 15.17
CA LYS A 120 18.46 8.41 15.72
C LYS A 120 19.85 7.79 15.79
N GLU A 121 19.93 6.48 16.05
CA GLU A 121 21.18 5.75 16.29
C GLU A 121 21.80 5.31 14.95
N ARG A 122 23.02 5.79 14.66
CA ARG A 122 23.73 5.46 13.40
C ARG A 122 23.95 3.97 13.21
N GLN A 123 24.23 3.24 14.27
CA GLN A 123 24.39 1.79 14.19
C GLN A 123 23.12 1.11 13.72
N LYS A 124 21.95 1.49 14.30
CA LYS A 124 20.65 0.95 13.90
C LYS A 124 20.24 1.35 12.48
N GLN A 125 20.65 2.55 12.02
CA GLN A 125 20.46 2.93 10.61
C GLN A 125 21.16 1.93 9.69
N ASN A 126 22.45 1.69 9.93
CA ASN A 126 23.23 0.75 9.12
C ASN A 126 22.69 -0.69 9.19
N GLU A 127 22.36 -1.18 10.38
CA GLU A 127 21.76 -2.51 10.58
C GLU A 127 20.45 -2.65 9.79
N THR A 128 19.62 -1.59 9.79
CA THR A 128 18.35 -1.57 9.05
C THR A 128 18.58 -1.60 7.55
N VAL A 129 19.53 -0.79 7.05
CA VAL A 129 19.87 -0.76 5.63
C VAL A 129 20.40 -2.11 5.16
N GLU A 130 21.37 -2.71 5.89
CA GLU A 130 21.93 -4.01 5.54
C GLU A 130 20.86 -5.11 5.53
N LYS A 131 19.96 -5.08 6.51
CA LYS A 131 18.84 -6.02 6.57
C LYS A 131 17.95 -5.89 5.33
N LEU A 132 17.56 -4.66 4.96
CA LEU A 132 16.67 -4.42 3.80
C LEU A 132 17.35 -4.78 2.48
N LEU A 133 18.64 -4.46 2.33
CA LEU A 133 19.42 -4.85 1.15
C LEU A 133 19.40 -6.38 0.94
N ASN A 134 19.63 -7.15 2.01
CA ASN A 134 19.59 -8.60 1.95
C ASN A 134 18.18 -9.15 1.72
N GLU A 135 17.18 -8.65 2.45
CA GLU A 135 15.81 -9.16 2.39
C GLU A 135 15.10 -8.90 1.05
N PHE A 136 15.49 -7.83 0.35
CA PHE A 136 14.91 -7.45 -0.94
C PHE A 136 15.85 -7.75 -2.11
N ASN A 137 16.90 -8.57 -1.88
CA ASN A 137 17.88 -8.95 -2.90
C ASN A 137 18.45 -7.73 -3.64
N LEU A 138 18.89 -6.72 -2.88
CA LEU A 138 19.46 -5.47 -3.39
C LEU A 138 20.95 -5.33 -3.08
N GLN A 139 21.57 -6.30 -2.37
CA GLN A 139 22.95 -6.21 -1.91
C GLN A 139 23.97 -6.03 -3.04
N HIS A 140 23.77 -6.74 -4.14
CA HIS A 140 24.63 -6.65 -5.33
C HIS A 140 24.49 -5.31 -6.10
N LEU A 141 23.43 -4.55 -5.80
CA LEU A 141 23.14 -3.24 -6.39
C LEU A 141 23.50 -2.08 -5.45
N ARG A 142 24.03 -2.38 -4.27
CA ARG A 142 24.24 -1.45 -3.15
C ARG A 142 24.83 -0.11 -3.57
N SER A 143 25.91 -0.13 -4.34
CA SER A 143 26.66 1.06 -4.77
C SER A 143 26.17 1.67 -6.09
N LEU A 144 25.24 0.99 -6.79
CA LEU A 144 24.75 1.47 -8.07
C LEU A 144 23.80 2.63 -7.88
N ASN A 145 23.91 3.62 -8.77
CA ASN A 145 22.95 4.73 -8.83
C ASN A 145 21.60 4.21 -9.32
N THR A 146 20.50 4.72 -8.75
CA THR A 146 19.14 4.29 -9.13
C THR A 146 18.80 4.58 -10.59
N SER A 147 19.51 5.49 -11.27
CA SER A 147 19.30 5.81 -12.69
C SER A 147 19.57 4.63 -13.63
N VAL A 148 20.42 3.68 -13.21
CA VAL A 148 20.79 2.52 -14.02
C VAL A 148 20.01 1.25 -13.68
N LEU A 149 19.11 1.32 -12.68
CA LEU A 149 18.32 0.17 -12.25
C LEU A 149 17.17 -0.11 -13.21
N SER A 150 16.89 -1.41 -13.40
CA SER A 150 15.68 -1.88 -14.08
C SER A 150 14.40 -1.48 -13.31
N GLY A 151 13.23 -1.54 -13.97
CA GLY A 151 11.95 -1.24 -13.34
C GLY A 151 11.66 -2.12 -12.11
N GLY A 152 11.95 -3.42 -12.19
CA GLY A 152 11.78 -4.36 -11.08
C GLY A 152 12.70 -4.07 -9.89
N GLU A 153 13.97 -3.72 -10.15
CA GLU A 153 14.92 -3.35 -9.09
C GLU A 153 14.51 -2.07 -8.37
N VAL A 154 14.06 -1.07 -9.14
CA VAL A 154 13.49 0.15 -8.55
C VAL A 154 12.27 -0.16 -7.70
N ARG A 155 11.37 -1.02 -8.17
CA ARG A 155 10.16 -1.40 -7.42
C ARG A 155 10.51 -2.13 -6.13
N ARG A 156 11.48 -3.05 -6.15
CA ARG A 156 12.00 -3.72 -4.95
C ARG A 156 12.55 -2.69 -3.93
N LEU A 157 13.36 -1.73 -4.40
CA LEU A 157 13.88 -0.66 -3.56
C LEU A 157 12.76 0.20 -2.95
N GLN A 158 11.77 0.57 -3.75
CA GLN A 158 10.62 1.35 -3.27
C GLN A 158 9.83 0.58 -2.19
N ILE A 159 9.58 -0.72 -2.38
CA ILE A 159 8.89 -1.56 -1.39
C ILE A 159 9.74 -1.68 -0.11
N ALA A 160 11.04 -1.93 -0.22
CA ALA A 160 11.94 -1.99 0.93
C ALA A 160 11.89 -0.70 1.78
N ARG A 161 11.87 0.46 1.12
CA ARG A 161 11.77 1.78 1.79
C ARG A 161 10.50 1.92 2.63
N THR A 162 9.39 1.28 2.22
CA THR A 162 8.13 1.37 2.98
C THR A 162 8.25 0.79 4.38
N LEU A 163 9.16 -0.16 4.62
CA LEU A 163 9.32 -0.83 5.91
C LEU A 163 10.16 -0.05 6.94
N ILE A 164 10.94 0.96 6.52
CA ILE A 164 11.88 1.67 7.40
C ILE A 164 11.17 2.30 8.60
N ASN A 165 9.98 2.84 8.41
CA ASN A 165 9.21 3.54 9.43
C ASN A 165 8.32 2.62 10.29
N ASN A 166 8.55 1.31 10.27
CA ASN A 166 7.71 0.32 10.97
C ASN A 166 6.20 0.55 10.71
N PRO A 167 5.76 0.48 9.45
CA PRO A 167 4.40 0.82 9.08
C PRO A 167 3.39 -0.12 9.73
N LYS A 168 2.23 0.43 10.05
CA LYS A 168 1.02 -0.32 10.44
C LYS A 168 0.17 -0.63 9.20
N VAL A 169 0.15 0.33 8.28
CA VAL A 169 -0.61 0.26 7.02
C VAL A 169 0.28 0.74 5.88
N ILE A 170 0.29 -0.03 4.80
CA ILE A 170 1.01 0.30 3.57
C ILE A 170 -0.01 0.38 2.43
N LEU A 171 0.00 1.50 1.71
CA LEU A 171 -0.78 1.71 0.50
C LEU A 171 0.15 1.54 -0.70
N LEU A 172 -0.15 0.61 -1.59
CA LEU A 172 0.60 0.33 -2.81
C LEU A 172 -0.26 0.70 -4.02
N ASP A 173 0.16 1.71 -4.76
CA ASP A 173 -0.55 2.18 -5.96
C ASP A 173 0.11 1.61 -7.20
N GLU A 174 -0.55 0.64 -7.82
CA GLU A 174 -0.10 -0.08 -9.02
C GLU A 174 1.35 -0.62 -8.92
N PRO A 175 1.67 -1.42 -7.89
CA PRO A 175 3.04 -1.87 -7.67
C PRO A 175 3.55 -2.83 -8.76
N MET A 176 2.68 -3.44 -9.54
CA MET A 176 3.02 -4.42 -10.58
C MET A 176 2.88 -3.85 -12.01
N ALA A 177 2.47 -2.58 -12.14
CA ALA A 177 2.23 -1.96 -13.44
C ALA A 177 3.51 -1.87 -14.29
N ALA A 178 3.38 -2.14 -15.60
CA ALA A 178 4.45 -2.05 -16.59
C ALA A 178 5.70 -2.92 -16.28
N LEU A 179 5.50 -4.06 -15.63
CA LEU A 179 6.55 -5.06 -15.35
C LEU A 179 6.27 -6.35 -16.14
N ASP A 180 7.36 -7.04 -16.48
CA ASP A 180 7.28 -8.36 -17.10
C ASP A 180 6.69 -9.41 -16.14
N PRO A 181 5.99 -10.45 -16.63
CA PRO A 181 5.33 -11.46 -15.79
C PRO A 181 6.26 -12.11 -14.74
N ILE A 182 7.51 -12.37 -15.08
CA ILE A 182 8.50 -12.93 -14.14
C ILE A 182 8.77 -11.95 -13.00
N ILE A 183 8.93 -10.67 -13.34
CA ILE A 183 9.16 -9.61 -12.34
C ILE A 183 7.92 -9.39 -11.49
N VAL A 184 6.72 -9.50 -12.07
CA VAL A 184 5.44 -9.41 -11.32
C VAL A 184 5.41 -10.45 -10.20
N GLN A 185 5.78 -11.69 -10.48
CA GLN A 185 5.84 -12.76 -9.48
C GLN A 185 6.82 -12.45 -8.33
N ASP A 186 7.98 -11.90 -8.66
CA ASP A 186 8.95 -11.43 -7.65
C ASP A 186 8.34 -10.32 -6.77
N ILE A 187 7.69 -9.34 -7.38
CA ILE A 187 7.05 -8.24 -6.63
C ILE A 187 5.91 -8.76 -5.75
N GLN A 188 5.10 -9.69 -6.24
CA GLN A 188 4.07 -10.38 -5.44
C GLN A 188 4.68 -11.02 -4.20
N ASN A 189 5.80 -11.74 -4.33
CA ASN A 189 6.51 -12.36 -3.20
C ASN A 189 6.99 -11.31 -2.18
N TYR A 190 7.49 -10.15 -2.62
CA TYR A 190 7.87 -9.07 -1.71
C TYR A 190 6.65 -8.43 -1.03
N ILE A 191 5.51 -8.32 -1.71
CA ILE A 191 4.26 -7.83 -1.11
C ILE A 191 3.75 -8.82 -0.06
N LEU A 192 3.73 -10.12 -0.35
CA LEU A 192 3.37 -11.16 0.62
C LEU A 192 4.30 -11.12 1.86
N LYS A 193 5.57 -10.78 1.66
CA LYS A 193 6.50 -10.57 2.77
C LYS A 193 6.09 -9.42 3.69
N LEU A 194 5.48 -8.35 3.18
CA LEU A 194 4.97 -7.26 4.01
C LEU A 194 3.90 -7.74 5.01
N GLN A 195 3.09 -8.71 4.60
CA GLN A 195 2.11 -9.38 5.47
C GLN A 195 2.78 -10.02 6.69
N SER A 196 3.94 -10.66 6.50
CA SER A 196 4.68 -11.33 7.59
C SER A 196 5.19 -10.35 8.66
N TYR A 197 5.30 -9.07 8.35
CA TYR A 197 5.61 -8.00 9.31
C TYR A 197 4.40 -7.52 10.11
N GLY A 198 3.22 -8.07 9.83
CA GLY A 198 1.96 -7.68 10.49
C GLY A 198 1.36 -6.39 9.98
N CYS A 199 1.85 -5.86 8.85
CA CYS A 199 1.29 -4.68 8.21
C CYS A 199 -0.05 -5.00 7.55
N GLY A 200 -1.05 -4.12 7.66
CA GLY A 200 -2.18 -4.12 6.74
C GLY A 200 -1.76 -3.51 5.42
N VAL A 201 -2.05 -4.16 4.30
CA VAL A 201 -1.64 -3.70 2.97
C VAL A 201 -2.87 -3.45 2.11
N ILE A 202 -2.97 -2.28 1.49
CA ILE A 202 -3.97 -1.96 0.46
C ILE A 202 -3.27 -1.83 -0.87
N ILE A 203 -3.76 -2.55 -1.88
CA ILE A 203 -3.16 -2.57 -3.22
C ILE A 203 -4.20 -2.16 -4.26
N THR A 204 -3.84 -1.24 -5.14
CA THR A 204 -4.52 -1.04 -6.42
C THR A 204 -3.66 -1.65 -7.53
N ASP A 205 -4.29 -2.26 -8.52
CA ASP A 205 -3.60 -2.63 -9.75
C ASP A 205 -4.63 -2.79 -10.88
N HIS A 206 -4.19 -2.56 -12.13
CA HIS A 206 -5.02 -2.76 -13.31
C HIS A 206 -5.12 -4.23 -13.70
N GLN A 207 -4.09 -5.02 -13.42
CA GLN A 207 -4.07 -6.45 -13.69
C GLN A 207 -4.72 -7.21 -12.54
N VAL A 208 -6.05 -7.27 -12.55
CA VAL A 208 -6.85 -7.84 -11.45
C VAL A 208 -6.50 -9.30 -11.18
N GLN A 209 -6.14 -10.08 -12.20
CA GLN A 209 -5.74 -11.46 -12.02
C GLN A 209 -4.52 -11.57 -11.10
N ASN A 210 -3.44 -10.84 -11.40
CA ASN A 210 -2.24 -10.81 -10.58
C ASN A 210 -2.52 -10.31 -9.15
N LEU A 211 -3.40 -9.32 -9.03
CA LEU A 211 -3.81 -8.80 -7.72
C LEU A 211 -4.56 -9.87 -6.91
N PHE A 212 -5.49 -10.59 -7.53
CA PHE A 212 -6.34 -11.59 -6.86
C PHE A 212 -5.57 -12.85 -6.42
N GLU A 213 -4.37 -13.08 -6.93
CA GLU A 213 -3.50 -14.16 -6.46
C GLU A 213 -2.94 -13.91 -5.05
N ILE A 214 -2.78 -12.64 -4.65
CA ILE A 214 -2.08 -12.27 -3.41
C ILE A 214 -2.96 -11.60 -2.35
N VAL A 215 -4.20 -11.22 -2.67
CA VAL A 215 -5.08 -10.54 -1.71
C VAL A 215 -5.97 -11.51 -0.94
N ASP A 216 -6.16 -11.24 0.34
CA ASP A 216 -7.10 -12.00 1.20
C ASP A 216 -8.55 -11.63 0.89
N ARG A 217 -8.80 -10.32 0.65
CA ARG A 217 -10.10 -9.75 0.27
C ARG A 217 -9.92 -8.62 -0.73
N ALA A 218 -11.00 -8.23 -1.39
CA ALA A 218 -11.01 -7.04 -2.21
C ALA A 218 -12.27 -6.20 -1.98
N TYR A 219 -12.14 -4.90 -2.24
CA TYR A 219 -13.23 -3.94 -2.35
C TYR A 219 -13.31 -3.45 -3.78
N VAL A 220 -14.50 -3.46 -4.34
CA VAL A 220 -14.77 -2.93 -5.67
C VAL A 220 -15.38 -1.54 -5.51
N ILE A 221 -14.67 -0.52 -5.99
CA ILE A 221 -15.17 0.85 -6.00
C ILE A 221 -15.74 1.17 -7.39
N GLY A 222 -16.98 1.61 -7.42
CA GLY A 222 -17.68 2.02 -8.62
C GLY A 222 -18.78 3.01 -8.24
N GLU A 223 -19.17 3.87 -9.17
CA GLU A 223 -20.21 4.87 -8.91
C GLU A 223 -19.99 5.67 -7.61
N GLN A 224 -18.71 5.94 -7.30
CA GLN A 224 -18.27 6.71 -6.13
C GLN A 224 -18.47 5.99 -4.78
N THR A 225 -18.90 4.72 -4.77
CA THR A 225 -19.18 3.91 -3.58
C THR A 225 -18.46 2.57 -3.61
N ILE A 226 -18.45 1.83 -2.49
CA ILE A 226 -18.08 0.42 -2.50
C ILE A 226 -19.29 -0.38 -2.98
N ILE A 227 -19.18 -1.00 -4.13
CA ILE A 227 -20.26 -1.76 -4.77
C ILE A 227 -20.24 -3.26 -4.46
N ALA A 228 -19.06 -3.78 -4.11
CA ALA A 228 -18.88 -5.16 -3.67
C ALA A 228 -17.66 -5.27 -2.75
N SER A 229 -17.65 -6.23 -1.85
CA SER A 229 -16.50 -6.61 -1.02
C SER A 229 -16.58 -8.08 -0.66
N GLY A 230 -15.41 -8.73 -0.55
CA GLY A 230 -15.34 -10.16 -0.22
C GLY A 230 -14.05 -10.80 -0.70
N LYS A 231 -13.97 -12.11 -0.64
CA LYS A 231 -12.84 -12.86 -1.21
C LYS A 231 -12.83 -12.75 -2.74
N PRO A 232 -11.66 -12.86 -3.39
CA PRO A 232 -11.55 -12.77 -4.85
C PRO A 232 -12.59 -13.62 -5.61
N LYS A 233 -12.78 -14.89 -5.19
CA LYS A 233 -13.75 -15.80 -5.78
C LYS A 233 -15.22 -15.34 -5.65
N GLU A 234 -15.55 -14.63 -4.57
CA GLU A 234 -16.89 -14.07 -4.33
C GLU A 234 -17.13 -12.84 -5.20
N ILE A 235 -16.11 -11.98 -5.31
CA ILE A 235 -16.15 -10.78 -6.16
C ILE A 235 -16.34 -11.15 -7.63
N LEU A 236 -15.60 -12.15 -8.13
CA LEU A 236 -15.74 -12.63 -9.51
C LEU A 236 -17.14 -13.20 -9.84
N LYS A 237 -17.89 -13.66 -8.82
CA LYS A 237 -19.28 -14.13 -8.97
C LYS A 237 -20.33 -13.02 -8.81
N SER A 238 -19.95 -11.84 -8.36
CA SER A 238 -20.87 -10.72 -8.15
C SER A 238 -21.32 -10.14 -9.48
N ASN A 239 -22.63 -10.22 -9.80
CA ASN A 239 -23.21 -9.66 -11.02
C ASN A 239 -22.88 -8.16 -11.14
N LYS A 240 -23.03 -7.41 -10.05
CA LYS A 240 -22.76 -5.97 -10.02
C LYS A 240 -21.29 -5.63 -10.29
N ALA A 241 -20.35 -6.42 -9.78
CA ALA A 241 -18.93 -6.24 -10.05
C ALA A 241 -18.58 -6.63 -11.50
N ARG A 242 -19.24 -7.65 -12.06
CA ARG A 242 -19.09 -8.05 -13.47
C ARG A 242 -19.57 -6.94 -14.40
N GLU A 243 -20.78 -6.46 -14.23
CA GLU A 243 -21.37 -5.43 -15.10
C GLU A 243 -20.55 -4.14 -15.14
N LEU A 244 -20.03 -3.70 -13.98
CA LEU A 244 -19.38 -2.39 -13.86
C LEU A 244 -17.87 -2.42 -14.07
N TYR A 245 -17.21 -3.58 -13.93
CA TYR A 245 -15.75 -3.60 -13.95
C TYR A 245 -15.14 -4.77 -14.74
N PHE A 246 -15.67 -5.99 -14.59
CA PHE A 246 -15.03 -7.16 -15.20
C PHE A 246 -15.53 -7.45 -16.62
N GLY A 247 -16.69 -6.90 -17.05
CA GLY A 247 -17.31 -7.28 -18.31
C GLY A 247 -17.67 -8.76 -18.35
N SER A 248 -17.95 -9.27 -19.52
CA SER A 248 -18.04 -10.72 -19.76
C SER A 248 -16.60 -11.27 -19.83
N PHE A 249 -16.00 -11.62 -18.70
CA PHE A 249 -14.92 -12.61 -18.71
C PHE A 249 -15.59 -13.93 -19.09
N GLU A 250 -15.59 -14.25 -20.36
CA GLU A 250 -15.90 -15.58 -20.84
C GLU A 250 -14.87 -16.55 -20.24
N ASN A 251 -15.38 -17.67 -19.70
CA ASN A 251 -14.65 -18.76 -19.08
C ASN A 251 -13.58 -19.36 -19.99
#